data_65164b3bca50a523c1e15578eaf56d19
#
_entry.id   65164b3bca50a523c1e15578eaf56d19
#
_cell.length_a   1.000
_cell.length_b   1.000
_cell.length_c   1.000
_cell.angle_alpha   90.00
_cell.angle_beta   90.00
_cell.angle_gamma   90.00
#
_symmetry.space_group_name_H-M   'P 1'
#
loop_
_entity.id
_entity.type
_entity.pdbx_description
1 polymer ?
#
loop_
_entity_poly.entity_id
_entity_poly.type
_entity_poly.pdbx_seq_one_letter_code
_entity_poly.pdbx_strand_id
1 'polypeptide(L)'
;LPWDLDRSMGDHWDWSFGRADLPIELGTEQAPGVTGWNRMKNKFFTHPQLRKKLADRLETLLKTEFTPEKLDPIVEEIHAAIKAEAALDYQRWPNPTGATWWRDERVGLDSSVATVKQFIRDRREFLQAAIPQLRAGGE
;
A
#
# COMPACT_ATOMS: atom_id res chain seq x y z
N LEU A 1 12.83 -13.29 3.70
CA LEU A 1 11.68 -13.21 2.78
C LEU A 1 10.62 -12.34 3.40
N PRO A 2 9.96 -11.46 2.64
CA PRO A 2 8.80 -10.73 3.12
C PRO A 2 7.73 -11.72 3.58
N TRP A 3 7.09 -11.43 4.70
CA TRP A 3 6.05 -12.23 5.30
C TRP A 3 4.73 -11.48 5.20
N ASP A 4 3.65 -12.19 4.87
CA ASP A 4 2.28 -11.73 4.99
C ASP A 4 1.98 -10.44 4.17
N LEU A 5 2.28 -10.50 2.87
CA LEU A 5 2.06 -9.37 1.95
C LEU A 5 0.67 -9.36 1.30
N ASP A 6 -0.19 -10.28 1.65
CA ASP A 6 -1.56 -10.38 1.13
C ASP A 6 -2.42 -9.15 1.46
N ARG A 7 -2.06 -8.44 2.53
CA ARG A 7 -2.70 -7.17 2.93
C ARG A 7 -1.86 -5.95 2.61
N SER A 8 -1.30 -5.93 1.43
CA SER A 8 -0.58 -4.79 0.89
C SER A 8 -1.35 -4.12 -0.26
N MET A 9 -0.77 -3.09 -0.86
CA MET A 9 -1.35 -2.40 -2.02
C MET A 9 -2.77 -1.85 -1.80
N GLY A 10 -3.05 -1.36 -0.58
CA GLY A 10 -4.32 -0.72 -0.24
C GLY A 10 -5.34 -1.61 0.45
N ASP A 11 -5.04 -2.88 0.67
CA ASP A 11 -5.86 -3.73 1.53
C ASP A 11 -5.44 -3.55 2.99
N HIS A 12 -6.33 -3.02 3.82
CA HIS A 12 -6.08 -2.74 5.24
C HIS A 12 -6.95 -3.59 6.16
N TRP A 13 -6.45 -3.78 7.38
CA TRP A 13 -7.13 -4.55 8.43
C TRP A 13 -8.49 -3.98 8.85
N ASP A 14 -8.70 -2.70 8.63
CA ASP A 14 -9.96 -2.02 8.96
C ASP A 14 -11.01 -2.13 7.85
N TRP A 15 -10.78 -3.02 6.90
CA TRP A 15 -11.68 -3.29 5.77
C TRP A 15 -11.82 -2.11 4.79
N SER A 16 -10.99 -1.11 4.90
CA SER A 16 -10.91 -0.05 3.90
C SER A 16 -10.02 -0.49 2.74
N PHE A 17 -10.60 -0.64 1.57
CA PHE A 17 -9.85 -0.94 0.34
C PHE A 17 -9.42 0.35 -0.35
N GLY A 18 -8.25 0.31 -0.98
CA GLY A 18 -7.76 1.40 -1.81
C GLY A 18 -7.35 2.66 -1.05
N ARG A 19 -7.19 2.60 0.28
CA ARG A 19 -6.71 3.74 1.05
C ARG A 19 -5.26 4.06 0.75
N ALA A 20 -5.09 4.97 -0.18
CA ALA A 20 -3.80 5.50 -0.58
C ALA A 20 -3.29 6.62 0.35
N ASP A 21 -4.15 7.15 1.21
CA ASP A 21 -3.95 8.34 2.05
C ASP A 21 -3.44 8.04 3.46
N LEU A 22 -3.07 6.80 3.76
CA LEU A 22 -2.53 6.48 5.08
C LEU A 22 -1.24 7.27 5.36
N PRO A 23 -1.16 7.91 6.53
CA PRO A 23 -0.01 8.73 6.90
C PRO A 23 1.30 7.95 6.84
N ILE A 24 2.38 8.60 6.38
CA ILE A 24 3.72 7.99 6.38
C ILE A 24 4.16 7.69 7.83
N GLU A 25 3.70 8.49 8.78
CA GLU A 25 3.99 8.38 10.20
C GLU A 25 3.28 7.23 10.91
N LEU A 26 2.38 6.52 10.24
CA LEU A 26 1.61 5.43 10.86
C LEU A 26 2.52 4.48 11.65
N GLY A 27 2.18 4.25 12.92
CA GLY A 27 2.98 3.45 13.85
C GLY A 27 4.06 4.23 14.60
N THR A 28 4.20 5.54 14.38
CA THR A 28 5.03 6.44 15.17
C THR A 28 4.21 7.22 16.19
N GLU A 29 4.87 7.93 17.11
CA GLU A 29 4.22 8.79 18.10
C GLU A 29 3.55 10.02 17.45
N GLN A 30 3.93 10.37 16.22
CA GLN A 30 3.38 11.48 15.45
C GLN A 30 2.07 11.13 14.74
N ALA A 31 1.75 9.85 14.61
CA ALA A 31 0.53 9.42 13.93
C ALA A 31 -0.71 9.63 14.81
N PRO A 32 -1.76 10.30 14.32
CA PRO A 32 -2.98 10.48 15.09
C PRO A 32 -3.63 9.14 15.44
N GLY A 33 -3.95 8.95 16.73
CA GLY A 33 -4.72 7.79 17.21
C GLY A 33 -3.96 6.46 17.28
N VAL A 34 -2.67 6.42 16.93
CA VAL A 34 -1.84 5.22 17.00
C VAL A 34 -0.57 5.53 17.78
N THR A 35 -0.50 5.03 18.99
CA THR A 35 0.68 5.21 19.84
C THR A 35 1.88 4.44 19.32
N GLY A 36 3.06 5.05 19.38
CA GLY A 36 4.36 4.64 18.87
C GLY A 36 4.83 3.21 19.12
N TRP A 37 4.16 2.24 18.52
CA TRP A 37 4.56 0.84 18.60
C TRP A 37 5.82 0.52 17.76
N ASN A 38 6.14 1.34 16.76
CA ASN A 38 7.32 1.15 15.92
C ASN A 38 8.44 2.12 16.30
N ARG A 39 9.23 1.75 17.29
CA ARG A 39 10.34 2.58 17.82
C ARG A 39 11.42 2.90 16.78
N MET A 40 11.71 1.98 15.87
CA MET A 40 12.70 2.22 14.82
C MET A 40 12.17 3.26 13.82
N LYS A 41 10.93 3.10 13.36
CA LYS A 41 10.28 4.07 12.47
C LYS A 41 10.19 5.44 13.14
N ASN A 42 9.84 5.49 14.43
CA ASN A 42 9.77 6.74 15.19
C ASN A 42 11.10 7.52 15.17
N LYS A 43 12.24 6.85 15.22
CA LYS A 43 13.57 7.48 15.11
C LYS A 43 13.80 8.17 13.76
N PHE A 44 13.28 7.64 12.67
CA PHE A 44 13.38 8.31 11.37
C PHE A 44 12.61 9.61 11.33
N PHE A 45 11.49 9.69 12.03
CA PHE A 45 10.63 10.89 12.04
C PHE A 45 11.07 11.93 13.07
N THR A 46 11.61 11.52 14.21
CA THR A 46 12.06 12.43 15.26
C THR A 46 13.47 12.98 15.04
N HIS A 47 14.32 12.32 14.24
CA HIS A 47 15.68 12.74 13.99
C HIS A 47 15.79 13.52 12.66
N PRO A 48 16.10 14.83 12.66
CA PRO A 48 16.04 15.68 11.47
C PRO A 48 16.83 15.15 10.27
N GLN A 49 18.06 14.65 10.50
CA GLN A 49 18.91 14.14 9.42
C GLN A 49 18.37 12.82 8.83
N LEU A 50 17.81 11.94 9.66
CA LEU A 50 17.21 10.69 9.18
C LEU A 50 15.93 10.98 8.40
N ARG A 51 15.10 11.89 8.88
CA ARG A 51 13.90 12.33 8.20
C ARG A 51 14.20 12.93 6.82
N LYS A 52 15.22 13.79 6.74
CA LYS A 52 15.68 14.32 5.44
C LYS A 52 16.12 13.21 4.49
N LYS A 53 16.93 12.25 4.96
CA LYS A 53 17.36 11.10 4.16
C LYS A 53 16.18 10.26 3.69
N LEU A 54 15.18 10.05 4.55
CA LEU A 54 13.95 9.33 4.20
C LEU A 54 13.20 10.07 3.09
N ALA A 55 13.01 11.38 3.23
CA ALA A 55 12.34 12.19 2.21
C ALA A 55 13.08 12.16 0.87
N ASP A 56 14.41 12.32 0.87
CA ASP A 56 15.23 12.30 -0.34
C ASP A 56 15.20 10.92 -1.02
N ARG A 57 15.24 9.84 -0.23
CA ARG A 57 15.13 8.49 -0.77
C ARG A 57 13.74 8.19 -1.33
N LEU A 58 12.69 8.60 -0.62
CA LEU A 58 11.31 8.46 -1.08
C LEU A 58 11.10 9.21 -2.40
N GLU A 59 11.54 10.45 -2.49
CA GLU A 59 11.44 11.23 -3.73
C GLU A 59 12.16 10.55 -4.89
N THR A 60 13.36 10.01 -4.65
CA THR A 60 14.10 9.25 -5.67
C THR A 60 13.30 8.04 -6.13
N LEU A 61 12.79 7.22 -5.21
CA LEU A 61 12.02 6.02 -5.54
C LEU A 61 10.75 6.34 -6.31
N LEU A 62 10.05 7.41 -5.94
CA LEU A 62 8.83 7.84 -6.64
C LEU A 62 9.11 8.37 -8.05
N LYS A 63 10.33 8.83 -8.33
CA LYS A 63 10.75 9.27 -9.66
C LYS A 63 11.31 8.13 -10.53
N THR A 64 11.83 7.08 -9.91
CA THR A 64 12.60 6.08 -10.65
C THR A 64 11.99 4.68 -10.64
N GLU A 65 11.49 4.21 -9.50
CA GLU A 65 11.03 2.83 -9.31
C GLU A 65 9.51 2.71 -9.15
N PHE A 66 8.93 3.56 -8.32
CA PHE A 66 7.50 3.54 -8.05
C PHE A 66 6.73 4.44 -9.02
N THR A 67 6.85 4.14 -10.31
CA THR A 67 6.11 4.84 -11.36
C THR A 67 5.13 3.87 -12.04
N PRO A 68 3.97 4.36 -12.52
CA PRO A 68 3.01 3.52 -13.24
C PRO A 68 3.66 2.81 -14.44
N GLU A 69 4.57 3.47 -15.15
CA GLU A 69 5.25 2.93 -16.32
C GLU A 69 6.10 1.69 -15.99
N LYS A 70 6.61 1.60 -14.76
CA LYS A 70 7.38 0.44 -14.30
C LYS A 70 6.50 -0.60 -13.60
N LEU A 71 5.52 -0.17 -12.82
CA LEU A 71 4.73 -1.07 -11.99
C LEU A 71 3.55 -1.69 -12.74
N ASP A 72 2.89 -0.95 -13.63
CA ASP A 72 1.75 -1.49 -14.40
C ASP A 72 2.14 -2.74 -15.22
N PRO A 73 3.30 -2.80 -15.93
CA PRO A 73 3.71 -4.03 -16.60
C PRO A 73 3.91 -5.22 -15.67
N ILE A 74 4.45 -5.00 -14.46
CA ILE A 74 4.63 -6.07 -13.46
C ILE A 74 3.27 -6.60 -12.99
N VAL A 75 2.32 -5.71 -12.74
CA VAL A 75 0.96 -6.07 -12.35
C VAL A 75 0.27 -6.88 -13.46
N GLU A 76 0.45 -6.47 -14.73
CA GLU A 76 -0.11 -7.21 -15.88
C GLU A 76 0.55 -8.58 -16.09
N GLU A 77 1.85 -8.68 -15.89
CA GLU A 77 2.56 -9.96 -15.97
C GLU A 77 2.04 -10.94 -14.92
N ILE A 78 1.91 -10.49 -13.66
CA ILE A 78 1.35 -11.30 -12.58
C ILE A 78 -0.10 -11.69 -12.90
N HIS A 79 -0.92 -10.73 -13.35
CA HIS A 79 -2.30 -10.97 -13.76
C HIS A 79 -2.40 -12.07 -14.83
N ALA A 80 -1.61 -11.94 -15.89
CA ALA A 80 -1.59 -12.94 -16.97
C ALA A 80 -1.16 -14.32 -16.47
N ALA A 81 -0.18 -14.37 -15.56
CA ALA A 81 0.34 -15.62 -15.02
C ALA A 81 -0.69 -16.38 -14.17
N ILE A 82 -1.53 -15.68 -13.40
CA ILE A 82 -2.49 -16.29 -12.46
C ILE A 82 -3.91 -16.39 -12.99
N LYS A 83 -4.24 -15.78 -14.12
CA LYS A 83 -5.62 -15.61 -14.61
C LYS A 83 -6.36 -16.96 -14.79
N ALA A 84 -5.69 -17.96 -15.33
CA ALA A 84 -6.29 -19.27 -15.55
C ALA A 84 -6.58 -19.99 -14.23
N GLU A 85 -5.64 -19.96 -13.31
CA GLU A 85 -5.77 -20.60 -11.99
C GLU A 85 -6.82 -19.87 -11.13
N ALA A 86 -6.87 -18.54 -11.20
CA ALA A 86 -7.89 -17.77 -10.52
C ALA A 86 -9.30 -18.12 -11.01
N ALA A 87 -9.48 -18.34 -12.32
CA ALA A 87 -10.77 -18.78 -12.87
C ALA A 87 -11.19 -20.16 -12.31
N LEU A 88 -10.26 -21.09 -12.18
CA LEU A 88 -10.52 -22.40 -11.58
C LEU A 88 -10.84 -22.30 -10.09
N ASP A 89 -10.14 -21.43 -9.37
CA ASP A 89 -10.40 -21.16 -7.96
C ASP A 89 -11.80 -20.58 -7.75
N TYR A 90 -12.21 -19.62 -8.58
CA TYR A 90 -13.57 -19.07 -8.54
C TYR A 90 -14.66 -20.11 -8.87
N GLN A 91 -14.39 -21.04 -9.77
CA GLN A 91 -15.33 -22.15 -10.05
C GLN A 91 -15.45 -23.11 -8.88
N ARG A 92 -14.32 -23.44 -8.23
CA ARG A 92 -14.28 -24.35 -7.09
C ARG A 92 -14.90 -23.74 -5.83
N TRP A 93 -14.73 -22.45 -5.63
CA TRP A 93 -15.17 -21.72 -4.44
C TRP A 93 -16.01 -20.50 -4.85
N PRO A 94 -17.21 -20.70 -5.42
CA PRO A 94 -17.98 -19.62 -6.04
C PRO A 94 -18.46 -18.57 -5.04
N ASN A 95 -18.61 -18.93 -3.76
CA ASN A 95 -18.94 -18.00 -2.68
C ASN A 95 -18.51 -18.60 -1.34
N PRO A 96 -17.70 -17.97 -0.54
CA PRO A 96 -17.48 -18.38 0.84
C PRO A 96 -18.73 -18.04 1.65
N THR A 97 -19.76 -18.88 1.50
CA THR A 97 -21.01 -18.73 2.25
C THR A 97 -20.76 -18.93 3.73
N GLY A 98 -21.09 -17.96 4.53
CA GLY A 98 -21.25 -18.08 5.97
C GLY A 98 -20.25 -17.36 6.85
N ALA A 99 -19.27 -16.68 6.31
CA ALA A 99 -18.38 -15.83 7.10
C ALA A 99 -18.89 -14.39 7.10
N THR A 100 -19.85 -14.08 7.95
CA THR A 100 -20.43 -12.72 8.08
C THR A 100 -19.43 -11.66 8.57
N TRP A 101 -18.23 -12.05 8.90
CA TRP A 101 -17.16 -11.20 9.41
C TRP A 101 -15.98 -11.04 8.44
N TRP A 102 -15.97 -11.80 7.32
CA TRP A 102 -15.08 -11.59 6.19
C TRP A 102 -15.85 -10.85 5.08
N ARG A 103 -15.16 -10.03 4.31
CA ARG A 103 -15.80 -9.44 3.12
C ARG A 103 -16.27 -10.53 2.18
N ASP A 104 -17.59 -10.60 1.99
CA ASP A 104 -18.23 -11.54 1.06
C ASP A 104 -18.07 -11.14 -0.41
N GLU A 105 -17.56 -9.97 -0.67
CA GLU A 105 -17.38 -9.48 -2.05
C GLU A 105 -16.04 -9.96 -2.60
N ARG A 106 -16.05 -11.12 -3.23
CA ARG A 106 -14.98 -11.49 -4.15
C ARG A 106 -15.03 -10.56 -5.35
N VAL A 107 -14.19 -9.57 -5.31
CA VAL A 107 -13.91 -8.72 -6.46
C VAL A 107 -13.21 -9.60 -7.49
N GLY A 108 -13.72 -9.62 -8.73
CA GLY A 108 -13.09 -10.41 -9.79
C GLY A 108 -11.64 -9.99 -10.02
N LEU A 109 -10.80 -10.92 -10.49
CA LEU A 109 -9.36 -10.67 -10.66
C LEU A 109 -9.08 -9.40 -11.49
N ASP A 110 -9.80 -9.20 -12.60
CA ASP A 110 -9.62 -8.01 -13.45
C ASP A 110 -9.93 -6.70 -12.69
N SER A 111 -10.94 -6.72 -11.82
CA SER A 111 -11.29 -5.58 -10.97
C SER A 111 -10.24 -5.35 -9.87
N SER A 112 -9.69 -6.42 -9.29
CA SER A 112 -8.60 -6.32 -8.31
C SER A 112 -7.35 -5.71 -8.93
N VAL A 113 -7.00 -6.10 -10.16
CA VAL A 113 -5.89 -5.51 -10.92
C VAL A 113 -6.09 -4.02 -11.16
N ALA A 114 -7.29 -3.61 -11.55
CA ALA A 114 -7.62 -2.20 -11.73
C ALA A 114 -7.48 -1.40 -10.42
N THR A 115 -7.94 -1.98 -9.30
CA THR A 115 -7.82 -1.38 -7.96
C THR A 115 -6.35 -1.22 -7.54
N VAL A 116 -5.51 -2.23 -7.77
CA VAL A 116 -4.07 -2.15 -7.47
C VAL A 116 -3.39 -1.04 -8.27
N LYS A 117 -3.68 -0.95 -9.57
CA LYS A 117 -3.12 0.11 -10.43
C LYS A 117 -3.57 1.50 -9.98
N GLN A 118 -4.85 1.65 -9.61
CA GLN A 118 -5.34 2.93 -9.11
C GLN A 118 -4.68 3.28 -7.77
N PHE A 119 -4.57 2.32 -6.85
CA PHE A 119 -3.85 2.51 -5.58
C PHE A 119 -2.40 2.97 -5.80
N ILE A 120 -1.67 2.39 -6.75
CA ILE A 120 -0.29 2.80 -7.07
C ILE A 120 -0.24 4.28 -7.44
N ARG A 121 -1.18 4.77 -8.28
CA ARG A 121 -1.26 6.18 -8.70
C ARG A 121 -1.59 7.10 -7.53
N ASP A 122 -2.63 6.78 -6.81
CA ASP A 122 -3.12 7.60 -5.70
C ASP A 122 -2.10 7.65 -4.55
N ARG A 123 -1.47 6.51 -4.23
CA ARG A 123 -0.42 6.44 -3.22
C ARG A 123 0.80 7.25 -3.61
N ARG A 124 1.18 7.19 -4.87
CA ARG A 124 2.30 7.97 -5.39
C ARG A 124 2.03 9.46 -5.27
N GLU A 125 0.85 9.92 -5.64
CA GLU A 125 0.42 11.33 -5.52
C GLU A 125 0.44 11.79 -4.06
N PHE A 126 -0.17 11.01 -3.17
CA PHE A 126 -0.16 11.29 -1.73
C PHE A 126 1.26 11.41 -1.17
N LEU A 127 2.14 10.47 -1.50
CA LEU A 127 3.51 10.46 -1.02
C LEU A 127 4.31 11.65 -1.59
N GLN A 128 4.11 12.02 -2.85
CA GLN A 128 4.73 13.20 -3.44
C GLN A 128 4.33 14.48 -2.73
N ALA A 129 3.04 14.62 -2.39
CA ALA A 129 2.53 15.76 -1.65
C ALA A 129 3.06 15.83 -0.20
N ALA A 130 3.36 14.69 0.42
CA ALA A 130 3.86 14.61 1.79
C ALA A 130 5.37 14.90 1.94
N ILE A 131 6.17 14.77 0.87
CA ILE A 131 7.64 14.96 0.94
C ILE A 131 8.07 16.32 1.47
N PRO A 132 7.48 17.47 1.08
CA PRO A 132 7.88 18.77 1.63
C PRO A 132 7.71 18.87 3.14
N GLN A 133 6.59 18.37 3.67
CA GLN A 133 6.31 18.35 5.11
C GLN A 133 7.27 17.41 5.85
N LEU A 134 7.54 16.25 5.26
CA LEU A 134 8.52 15.31 5.80
C LEU A 134 9.93 15.93 5.92
N ARG A 135 10.32 16.78 4.97
CA ARG A 135 11.60 17.52 5.02
C ARG A 135 11.60 18.63 6.07
N ALA A 136 10.54 19.41 6.14
CA ALA A 136 10.47 20.55 7.05
C ALA A 136 10.50 20.12 8.52
N GLY A 137 9.96 18.98 8.84
CA GLY A 137 9.71 18.54 10.20
C GLY A 137 8.40 19.10 10.71
N GLY A 138 7.55 18.27 11.32
CA GLY A 138 6.43 18.80 12.09
C GLY A 138 6.99 19.73 13.18
N GLU A 139 6.48 20.95 13.20
CA GLU A 139 6.59 21.85 14.34
C GLU A 139 5.89 21.24 15.55
#